data_d426f4a662c03f2847ab85181c76296c
#
_entry.id   d426f4a662c03f2847ab85181c76296c
#
_cell.length_a   1.000
_cell.length_b   1.000
_cell.length_c   1.000
_cell.angle_alpha   90.00
_cell.angle_beta   90.00
_cell.angle_gamma   90.00
#
_symmetry.space_group_name_H-M   'P 1'
#
loop_
_entity.id
_entity.type
_entity.pdbx_description
1 polymer ?
#
loop_
_entity_poly.entity_id
_entity_poly.type
_entity_poly.pdbx_seq_one_letter_code
_entity_poly.pdbx_strand_id
1 'polypeptide(L)'
;MKKKNITLSQVIDFLYEKGITLSHKGEKNFSKNQFKNFFLTSLCSLILISFFLAIPIIIEFKDSSIVVSKEIKDNSNDNFKKVLKGESLVQKQKIDEELDIRSLLDDIIKFDVLPSDTVRLSAATIQELFKDTKYNLKDVRETKLVKPITLDLLPEQMSSITSTKKKDLFIQIILPLILAENNIIKLDRKKLFTILNKNSNSQKERDWLNKRFKQYGVVNKDLATLKIRMDEIPASLAIAQAAKETGWGTSRFALEGNALFGQWTWSGEGIKPAGADDNTNHKVMKFKVLKASVRAYQRNLNTHAGYKDFRIARANARDKGVNLNSLVLVDHLQKYAATGVEYIKILKQIIKQNNLTDFDNVKLLPLSINLKSLI
;
A
#
# COMPACT_ATOMS: atom_id res chain seq x y z
N MET A 1 18.10 -45.42 31.42
CA MET A 1 17.21 -44.49 32.15
C MET A 1 15.86 -44.44 31.45
N LYS A 2 14.79 -44.95 32.11
CA LYS A 2 13.42 -44.92 31.58
C LYS A 2 12.89 -43.49 31.65
N LYS A 3 12.59 -42.86 30.53
CA LYS A 3 11.84 -41.58 30.48
C LYS A 3 10.44 -41.81 31.05
N LYS A 4 10.13 -41.23 32.22
CA LYS A 4 8.77 -41.17 32.76
C LYS A 4 7.95 -40.24 31.87
N ASN A 5 7.01 -40.79 31.15
CA ASN A 5 6.01 -39.96 30.46
C ASN A 5 5.09 -39.29 31.47
N ILE A 6 5.22 -37.99 31.63
CA ILE A 6 4.35 -37.20 32.49
C ILE A 6 3.02 -37.02 31.75
N THR A 7 1.92 -37.46 32.35
CA THR A 7 0.60 -37.31 31.78
C THR A 7 0.04 -35.88 32.01
N LEU A 8 -0.81 -35.39 31.12
CA LEU A 8 -1.45 -34.07 31.26
C LEU A 8 -2.20 -33.92 32.58
N SER A 9 -2.77 -35.02 33.11
CA SER A 9 -3.43 -35.05 34.40
C SER A 9 -2.46 -34.73 35.56
N GLN A 10 -1.25 -35.26 35.52
CA GLN A 10 -0.22 -35.01 36.55
C GLN A 10 0.27 -33.55 36.54
N VAL A 11 0.32 -32.91 35.36
CA VAL A 11 0.67 -31.50 35.26
C VAL A 11 -0.45 -30.62 35.81
N ILE A 12 -1.70 -30.95 35.53
CA ILE A 12 -2.87 -30.22 36.04
C ILE A 12 -2.96 -30.34 37.56
N ASP A 13 -2.77 -31.53 38.11
CA ASP A 13 -2.80 -31.79 39.56
C ASP A 13 -1.65 -31.04 40.27
N PHE A 14 -0.44 -30.99 39.69
CA PHE A 14 0.69 -30.22 40.20
C PHE A 14 0.41 -28.70 40.24
N LEU A 15 -0.21 -28.13 39.17
CA LEU A 15 -0.57 -26.71 39.15
C LEU A 15 -1.62 -26.37 40.20
N TYR A 16 -2.58 -27.27 40.46
CA TYR A 16 -3.57 -27.10 41.50
C TYR A 16 -2.95 -27.18 42.92
N GLU A 17 -2.01 -28.10 43.19
CA GLU A 17 -1.26 -28.19 44.43
C GLU A 17 -0.39 -26.95 44.69
N LYS A 18 0.08 -26.28 43.66
CA LYS A 18 0.87 -25.04 43.75
C LYS A 18 0.00 -23.78 43.90
N GLY A 19 -1.31 -23.93 44.06
CA GLY A 19 -2.23 -22.79 44.28
C GLY A 19 -2.38 -21.86 43.07
N ILE A 20 -1.98 -22.31 41.87
CA ILE A 20 -2.18 -21.53 40.65
C ILE A 20 -3.63 -21.73 40.22
N THR A 21 -4.52 -20.90 40.75
CA THR A 21 -5.91 -20.77 40.30
C THR A 21 -6.01 -19.59 39.36
N LEU A 22 -6.49 -19.82 38.13
CA LEU A 22 -6.85 -18.74 37.21
C LEU A 22 -8.13 -18.07 37.73
N SER A 23 -7.98 -17.09 38.61
CA SER A 23 -9.07 -16.27 39.11
C SER A 23 -9.37 -15.16 38.09
N HIS A 24 -10.49 -15.27 37.39
CA HIS A 24 -11.13 -14.13 36.78
C HIS A 24 -11.98 -13.42 37.84
N LYS A 25 -11.83 -12.10 37.98
CA LYS A 25 -12.68 -11.29 38.85
C LYS A 25 -14.14 -11.46 38.44
N GLY A 26 -14.87 -12.25 39.20
CA GLY A 26 -16.29 -12.57 38.99
C GLY A 26 -16.54 -14.03 39.24
N GLU A 27 -16.96 -14.33 40.45
CA GLU A 27 -17.28 -15.66 41.01
C GLU A 27 -17.83 -16.66 39.99
N LYS A 28 -16.96 -17.55 39.49
CA LYS A 28 -17.32 -18.92 39.12
C LYS A 28 -16.07 -19.80 39.31
N ASN A 29 -16.07 -20.64 40.32
CA ASN A 29 -15.07 -21.71 40.46
C ASN A 29 -15.16 -22.62 39.23
N PHE A 30 -14.13 -22.63 38.39
CA PHE A 30 -14.05 -23.56 37.28
C PHE A 30 -13.91 -24.98 37.80
N SER A 31 -14.77 -25.88 37.35
CA SER A 31 -14.64 -27.31 37.68
C SER A 31 -13.36 -27.87 37.03
N LYS A 32 -12.81 -28.97 37.62
CA LYS A 32 -11.63 -29.68 37.12
C LYS A 32 -11.73 -29.99 35.60
N ASN A 33 -12.93 -30.23 35.07
CA ASN A 33 -13.21 -30.49 33.66
C ASN A 33 -13.17 -29.23 32.82
N GLN A 34 -13.63 -28.08 33.33
CA GLN A 34 -13.56 -26.81 32.63
C GLN A 34 -12.11 -26.32 32.52
N PHE A 35 -11.30 -26.51 33.57
CA PHE A 35 -9.88 -26.20 33.53
C PHE A 35 -9.11 -27.08 32.52
N LYS A 36 -9.43 -28.37 32.47
CA LYS A 36 -8.85 -29.31 31.50
C LYS A 36 -9.19 -28.90 30.03
N ASN A 37 -10.43 -28.53 29.78
CA ASN A 37 -10.87 -28.06 28.45
C ASN A 37 -10.22 -26.72 28.06
N PHE A 38 -10.12 -25.78 29.03
CA PHE A 38 -9.42 -24.50 28.79
C PHE A 38 -7.94 -24.71 28.49
N PHE A 39 -7.26 -25.60 29.22
CA PHE A 39 -5.85 -25.91 28.98
C PHE A 39 -5.63 -26.61 27.65
N LEU A 40 -6.53 -27.52 27.27
CA LEU A 40 -6.48 -28.22 25.98
C LEU A 40 -6.71 -27.23 24.80
N THR A 41 -7.68 -26.34 24.90
CA THR A 41 -7.94 -25.33 23.88
C THR A 41 -6.81 -24.31 23.78
N SER A 42 -6.21 -23.90 24.89
CA SER A 42 -5.05 -23.01 24.93
C SER A 42 -3.82 -23.66 24.30
N LEU A 43 -3.58 -24.96 24.57
CA LEU A 43 -2.48 -25.72 23.97
C LEU A 43 -2.69 -25.91 22.45
N CYS A 44 -3.90 -26.20 22.00
CA CYS A 44 -4.23 -26.29 20.59
C CYS A 44 -4.04 -24.94 19.88
N SER A 45 -4.40 -23.84 20.52
CA SER A 45 -4.19 -22.49 19.98
C SER A 45 -2.70 -22.15 19.85
N LEU A 46 -1.87 -22.53 20.83
CA LEU A 46 -0.42 -22.35 20.78
C LEU A 46 0.23 -23.18 19.67
N ILE A 47 -0.24 -24.42 19.45
CA ILE A 47 0.24 -25.27 18.35
C ILE A 47 -0.17 -24.69 16.99
N LEU A 48 -1.39 -24.18 16.86
CA LEU A 48 -1.84 -23.50 15.65
C LEU A 48 -1.02 -22.23 15.37
N ILE A 49 -0.75 -21.42 16.38
CA ILE A 49 0.08 -20.23 16.24
C ILE A 49 1.51 -20.59 15.81
N SER A 50 2.12 -21.61 16.43
CA SER A 50 3.47 -22.07 16.03
C SER A 50 3.48 -22.67 14.62
N PHE A 51 2.40 -23.35 14.21
CA PHE A 51 2.26 -23.85 12.84
C PHE A 51 2.15 -22.71 11.82
N PHE A 52 1.37 -21.65 12.11
CA PHE A 52 1.27 -20.46 11.28
C PHE A 52 2.57 -19.65 11.22
N LEU A 53 3.37 -19.66 12.29
CA LEU A 53 4.68 -19.02 12.30
C LEU A 53 5.74 -19.83 11.53
N ALA A 54 5.60 -21.16 11.48
CA ALA A 54 6.52 -22.05 10.77
C ALA A 54 6.24 -22.12 9.23
N ILE A 55 4.99 -21.93 8.81
CA ILE A 55 4.61 -21.96 7.39
C ILE A 55 5.42 -20.99 6.52
N PRO A 56 5.64 -19.71 6.89
CA PRO A 56 6.47 -18.79 6.10
C PRO A 56 7.90 -19.31 5.90
N ILE A 57 8.49 -19.90 6.95
CA ILE A 57 9.86 -20.43 6.91
C ILE A 57 9.95 -21.65 5.97
N ILE A 58 8.94 -22.53 6.01
CA ILE A 58 8.88 -23.73 5.15
C ILE A 58 8.64 -23.35 3.68
N ILE A 59 7.85 -22.31 3.43
CA ILE A 59 7.59 -21.80 2.07
C ILE A 59 8.85 -21.15 1.50
N GLU A 60 9.60 -20.40 2.30
CA GLU A 60 10.87 -19.80 1.89
C GLU A 60 11.93 -20.85 1.52
N PHE A 61 11.97 -21.97 2.27
CA PHE A 61 12.85 -23.12 1.94
C PHE A 61 12.43 -23.89 0.67
N LYS A 62 11.14 -23.85 0.30
CA LYS A 62 10.62 -24.55 -0.89
C LYS A 62 10.74 -23.71 -2.16
N ASP A 63 10.63 -22.38 -2.05
CA ASP A 63 10.81 -21.45 -3.18
C ASP A 63 12.27 -21.31 -3.63
N SER A 64 13.24 -21.67 -2.80
CA SER A 64 14.66 -21.67 -3.17
C SER A 64 15.07 -22.88 -4.03
N SER A 65 14.20 -23.86 -4.26
CA SER A 65 14.51 -25.08 -5.01
C SER A 65 13.71 -25.28 -6.31
N ILE A 66 12.88 -24.32 -6.71
CA ILE A 66 12.20 -24.36 -8.01
C ILE A 66 12.84 -23.34 -8.95
N VAL A 67 13.94 -23.69 -9.54
CA VAL A 67 14.41 -23.10 -10.79
C VAL A 67 13.47 -23.56 -11.88
N VAL A 68 12.47 -22.77 -12.20
CA VAL A 68 11.67 -22.96 -13.40
C VAL A 68 12.48 -22.43 -14.58
N SER A 69 13.28 -23.31 -15.15
CA SER A 69 13.77 -23.17 -16.52
C SER A 69 12.58 -23.34 -17.47
N LYS A 70 11.90 -22.26 -17.81
CA LYS A 70 11.10 -22.20 -19.02
C LYS A 70 11.71 -21.13 -19.91
N GLU A 71 12.36 -21.58 -20.95
CA GLU A 71 12.85 -20.75 -22.07
C GLU A 71 11.68 -19.92 -22.62
N ILE A 72 11.69 -18.65 -22.33
CA ILE A 72 11.02 -17.66 -23.16
C ILE A 72 12.08 -17.23 -24.16
N LYS A 73 12.02 -17.82 -25.34
CA LYS A 73 12.72 -17.31 -26.52
C LYS A 73 12.09 -15.98 -26.87
N ASP A 74 12.71 -14.93 -26.41
CA ASP A 74 12.38 -13.58 -26.88
C ASP A 74 13.69 -12.82 -27.12
N ASN A 75 13.83 -12.26 -28.32
CA ASN A 75 15.01 -11.56 -28.82
C ASN A 75 15.39 -10.28 -28.05
N SER A 76 14.77 -10.04 -26.89
CA SER A 76 15.10 -8.93 -25.98
C SER A 76 16.25 -9.23 -25.01
N ASN A 77 16.66 -10.51 -24.89
CA ASN A 77 17.64 -10.93 -23.87
C ASN A 77 19.09 -10.52 -24.17
N ASP A 78 19.46 -10.29 -25.43
CA ASP A 78 20.85 -9.93 -25.76
C ASP A 78 21.19 -8.46 -25.46
N ASN A 79 20.21 -7.58 -25.50
CA ASN A 79 20.40 -6.18 -25.09
C ASN A 79 20.48 -6.03 -23.55
N PHE A 80 19.81 -6.90 -22.82
CA PHE A 80 19.85 -6.96 -21.34
C PHE A 80 21.24 -7.30 -20.80
N LYS A 81 21.92 -8.27 -21.43
CA LYS A 81 23.28 -8.69 -21.02
C LYS A 81 24.34 -7.64 -21.31
N LYS A 82 24.18 -6.82 -22.35
CA LYS A 82 25.12 -5.75 -22.68
C LYS A 82 25.09 -4.56 -21.74
N VAL A 83 23.91 -4.22 -21.19
CA VAL A 83 23.78 -3.15 -20.18
C VAL A 83 24.46 -3.55 -18.85
N LEU A 84 24.49 -4.84 -18.52
CA LEU A 84 25.11 -5.35 -17.28
C LEU A 84 26.61 -5.57 -17.40
N LYS A 85 27.18 -5.79 -18.61
CA LYS A 85 28.61 -6.06 -18.80
C LYS A 85 29.54 -4.86 -18.59
N GLY A 86 29.00 -3.65 -18.42
CA GLY A 86 29.81 -2.45 -18.14
C GLY A 86 30.22 -2.28 -16.66
N GLU A 87 29.75 -3.10 -15.73
CA GLU A 87 29.98 -2.93 -14.29
C GLU A 87 30.42 -4.22 -13.56
N SER A 88 31.32 -4.99 -14.15
CA SER A 88 31.89 -6.15 -13.47
C SER A 88 33.11 -5.78 -12.63
N LEU A 89 33.00 -4.90 -11.65
CA LEU A 89 33.97 -4.76 -10.55
C LEU A 89 33.36 -3.89 -9.43
N VAL A 90 32.37 -4.41 -8.72
CA VAL A 90 32.07 -3.93 -7.38
C VAL A 90 31.92 -5.12 -6.46
N GLN A 91 32.77 -5.15 -5.46
CA GLN A 91 32.88 -6.13 -4.39
C GLN A 91 31.50 -6.62 -3.90
N LYS A 92 31.41 -7.95 -3.73
CA LYS A 92 30.39 -8.60 -2.89
C LYS A 92 30.44 -8.03 -1.48
N GLN A 93 29.81 -6.90 -1.24
CA GLN A 93 29.38 -6.53 0.10
C GLN A 93 28.07 -7.31 0.37
N LYS A 94 28.06 -8.06 1.47
CA LYS A 94 26.87 -8.66 2.05
C LYS A 94 25.81 -7.56 2.16
N ILE A 95 24.82 -7.58 1.27
CA ILE A 95 23.63 -6.74 1.36
C ILE A 95 22.53 -7.66 1.87
N ASP A 96 22.59 -7.98 3.16
CA ASP A 96 21.51 -8.54 3.97
C ASP A 96 20.86 -7.41 4.80
N GLU A 97 20.56 -6.29 4.18
CA GLU A 97 19.63 -5.32 4.75
C GLU A 97 18.36 -5.37 3.91
N GLU A 98 17.37 -6.05 4.42
CA GLU A 98 15.97 -5.84 4.04
C GLU A 98 15.72 -4.34 4.16
N LEU A 99 15.61 -3.64 3.03
CA LEU A 99 15.36 -2.21 3.01
C LEU A 99 14.05 -1.98 3.77
N ASP A 100 14.13 -1.47 4.98
CA ASP A 100 12.98 -1.10 5.77
C ASP A 100 12.06 -0.20 4.91
N ILE A 101 10.79 -0.58 4.83
CA ILE A 101 9.76 0.17 4.08
C ILE A 101 9.80 1.64 4.43
N ARG A 102 10.13 1.98 5.67
CA ARG A 102 10.29 3.34 6.12
C ARG A 102 11.40 4.07 5.40
N SER A 103 12.57 3.45 5.21
CA SER A 103 13.68 4.07 4.46
C SER A 103 13.30 4.37 3.01
N LEU A 104 12.38 3.56 2.44
CA LEU A 104 11.80 3.80 1.11
C LEU A 104 10.79 4.95 1.09
N LEU A 105 10.18 5.28 2.22
CA LEU A 105 9.20 6.35 2.35
C LEU A 105 9.78 7.65 2.93
N ASP A 106 11.00 7.61 3.47
CA ASP A 106 11.65 8.77 4.08
C ASP A 106 11.77 9.96 3.12
N ASP A 107 12.04 9.70 1.85
CA ASP A 107 12.09 10.73 0.81
C ASP A 107 10.71 11.36 0.57
N ILE A 108 9.62 10.60 0.75
CA ILE A 108 8.25 11.08 0.60
C ILE A 108 7.85 11.94 1.80
N ILE A 109 8.14 11.46 3.01
CA ILE A 109 7.76 12.13 4.26
C ILE A 109 8.50 13.46 4.43
N LYS A 110 9.76 13.53 3.98
CA LYS A 110 10.60 14.73 4.08
C LYS A 110 10.40 15.73 2.95
N PHE A 111 9.95 15.26 1.78
CA PHE A 111 9.95 16.05 0.54
C PHE A 111 8.76 17.01 0.42
N ASP A 112 7.58 16.58 0.87
CA ASP A 112 6.39 17.43 0.79
C ASP A 112 6.34 18.33 2.04
N VAL A 113 6.72 19.58 1.88
CA VAL A 113 6.65 20.60 2.93
C VAL A 113 5.30 21.30 2.83
N LEU A 114 4.56 21.35 3.94
CA LEU A 114 3.38 22.19 4.04
C LEU A 114 3.86 23.63 4.20
N PRO A 115 3.49 24.57 3.30
CA PRO A 115 3.81 25.97 3.48
C PRO A 115 3.27 26.50 4.83
N SER A 116 3.98 27.42 5.46
CA SER A 116 3.63 27.97 6.78
C SER A 116 2.28 28.70 6.81
N ASP A 117 1.86 29.17 5.65
CA ASP A 117 0.63 29.92 5.41
C ASP A 117 -0.50 29.07 4.80
N THR A 118 -0.39 27.73 4.85
CA THR A 118 -1.42 26.83 4.36
C THR A 118 -2.69 26.95 5.18
N VAL A 119 -3.79 27.25 4.49
CA VAL A 119 -5.14 27.36 5.08
C VAL A 119 -5.96 26.14 4.71
N ARG A 120 -6.65 25.55 5.69
CA ARG A 120 -7.63 24.51 5.45
C ARG A 120 -8.96 25.15 5.02
N LEU A 121 -9.38 24.87 3.80
CA LEU A 121 -10.64 25.39 3.26
C LEU A 121 -11.85 24.64 3.83
N SER A 122 -12.97 25.33 3.96
CA SER A 122 -14.26 24.69 4.30
C SER A 122 -14.76 23.81 3.15
N ALA A 123 -15.60 22.84 3.46
CA ALA A 123 -16.26 22.02 2.43
C ALA A 123 -17.10 22.86 1.47
N ALA A 124 -17.78 23.89 1.96
CA ALA A 124 -18.57 24.81 1.15
C ALA A 124 -17.68 25.59 0.16
N THR A 125 -16.56 26.13 0.63
CA THR A 125 -15.60 26.85 -0.22
C THR A 125 -15.03 25.97 -1.32
N ILE A 126 -14.72 24.70 -1.01
CA ILE A 126 -14.20 23.75 -2.00
C ILE A 126 -15.29 23.41 -3.03
N GLN A 127 -16.53 23.21 -2.60
CA GLN A 127 -17.64 22.97 -3.53
C GLN A 127 -17.90 24.16 -4.46
N GLU A 128 -17.80 25.38 -3.95
CA GLU A 128 -17.90 26.60 -4.76
C GLU A 128 -16.73 26.69 -5.76
N LEU A 129 -15.50 26.47 -5.34
CA LEU A 129 -14.33 26.40 -6.21
C LEU A 129 -14.54 25.39 -7.36
N PHE A 130 -15.04 24.20 -7.05
CA PHE A 130 -15.29 23.18 -8.09
C PHE A 130 -16.43 23.58 -9.03
N LYS A 131 -17.46 24.25 -8.52
CA LYS A 131 -18.55 24.81 -9.32
C LYS A 131 -18.03 25.89 -10.29
N ASP A 132 -17.30 26.88 -9.78
CA ASP A 132 -16.77 28.00 -10.56
C ASP A 132 -15.77 27.55 -11.61
N THR A 133 -14.94 26.57 -11.28
CA THR A 133 -14.02 25.96 -12.21
C THR A 133 -14.69 24.92 -13.13
N LYS A 134 -15.99 24.68 -13.02
CA LYS A 134 -16.74 23.65 -13.76
C LYS A 134 -16.08 22.26 -13.63
N TYR A 135 -15.61 21.93 -12.44
CA TYR A 135 -15.05 20.62 -12.14
C TYR A 135 -16.10 19.74 -11.46
N ASN A 136 -16.75 18.87 -12.22
CA ASN A 136 -17.73 17.92 -11.71
C ASN A 136 -17.50 16.51 -12.26
N LEU A 137 -17.95 15.50 -11.54
CA LEU A 137 -17.67 14.10 -11.88
C LEU A 137 -18.46 13.61 -13.10
N LYS A 138 -19.60 14.23 -13.43
CA LYS A 138 -20.38 13.90 -14.62
C LYS A 138 -19.56 14.24 -15.86
N ASP A 139 -19.05 15.46 -15.97
CA ASP A 139 -18.22 15.90 -17.08
C ASP A 139 -16.94 15.06 -17.18
N VAL A 140 -16.35 14.70 -16.04
CA VAL A 140 -15.16 13.81 -16.01
C VAL A 140 -15.48 12.44 -16.61
N ARG A 141 -16.64 11.85 -16.29
CA ARG A 141 -17.05 10.57 -16.86
C ARG A 141 -17.29 10.65 -18.37
N GLU A 142 -17.85 11.75 -18.84
CA GLU A 142 -18.16 11.99 -20.27
C GLU A 142 -16.89 12.32 -21.08
N THR A 143 -16.12 13.30 -20.63
CA THR A 143 -14.95 13.83 -21.36
C THR A 143 -13.67 13.04 -21.15
N LYS A 144 -13.60 12.24 -20.09
CA LYS A 144 -12.39 11.56 -19.61
C LYS A 144 -11.25 12.51 -19.22
N LEU A 145 -11.56 13.76 -18.90
CA LEU A 145 -10.60 14.81 -18.56
C LEU A 145 -10.84 15.30 -17.13
N VAL A 146 -9.77 15.40 -16.35
CA VAL A 146 -9.79 15.85 -14.96
C VAL A 146 -9.05 17.18 -14.86
N LYS A 147 -9.65 18.16 -14.19
CA LYS A 147 -9.00 19.44 -13.92
C LYS A 147 -7.85 19.28 -12.93
N PRO A 148 -6.70 19.94 -13.11
CA PRO A 148 -5.52 19.79 -12.27
C PRO A 148 -5.64 20.63 -10.97
N ILE A 149 -6.79 20.53 -10.30
CA ILE A 149 -7.05 21.21 -9.02
C ILE A 149 -6.67 20.26 -7.90
N THR A 150 -5.63 20.59 -7.15
CA THR A 150 -5.15 19.79 -6.05
C THR A 150 -5.32 20.53 -4.73
N LEU A 151 -5.68 19.82 -3.69
CA LEU A 151 -5.78 20.32 -2.33
C LEU A 151 -4.75 19.59 -1.45
N ASP A 152 -4.15 20.31 -0.51
CA ASP A 152 -3.16 19.73 0.40
C ASP A 152 -3.82 19.08 1.62
N LEU A 153 -5.03 19.52 1.99
CA LEU A 153 -5.75 19.06 3.18
C LEU A 153 -7.21 18.75 2.83
N LEU A 154 -7.80 17.77 3.56
CA LEU A 154 -9.25 17.55 3.53
C LEU A 154 -9.96 18.65 4.35
N PRO A 155 -11.18 19.07 3.97
CA PRO A 155 -12.00 19.95 4.80
C PRO A 155 -12.43 19.25 6.10
N GLU A 156 -12.48 19.98 7.22
CA GLU A 156 -12.88 19.40 8.52
C GLU A 156 -14.33 18.92 8.53
N GLN A 157 -15.19 19.58 7.78
CA GLN A 157 -16.64 19.35 7.78
C GLN A 157 -17.08 18.16 6.93
N MET A 158 -16.17 17.24 6.57
CA MET A 158 -16.52 16.05 5.76
C MET A 158 -17.65 15.22 6.39
N SER A 159 -17.70 15.11 7.72
CA SER A 159 -18.74 14.35 8.43
C SER A 159 -20.13 15.01 8.37
N SER A 160 -20.19 16.32 8.22
CA SER A 160 -21.45 17.09 8.20
C SER A 160 -22.16 17.10 6.84
N ILE A 161 -21.49 16.59 5.80
CA ILE A 161 -22.02 16.57 4.43
C ILE A 161 -22.89 15.32 4.24
N THR A 162 -24.00 15.45 3.49
CA THR A 162 -24.84 14.30 3.12
C THR A 162 -24.03 13.24 2.36
N SER A 163 -24.38 11.97 2.51
CA SER A 163 -23.59 10.83 2.03
C SER A 163 -23.20 10.94 0.55
N THR A 164 -24.13 11.28 -0.33
CA THR A 164 -23.86 11.39 -1.78
C THR A 164 -22.89 12.54 -2.08
N LYS A 165 -23.19 13.76 -1.58
CA LYS A 165 -22.32 14.93 -1.79
C LYS A 165 -20.91 14.72 -1.20
N LYS A 166 -20.82 14.03 -0.06
CA LYS A 166 -19.54 13.68 0.56
C LYS A 166 -18.70 12.77 -0.31
N LYS A 167 -19.30 11.73 -0.90
CA LYS A 167 -18.60 10.83 -1.81
C LYS A 167 -18.08 11.55 -3.05
N ASP A 168 -18.92 12.38 -3.66
CA ASP A 168 -18.54 13.16 -4.83
C ASP A 168 -17.41 14.13 -4.50
N LEU A 169 -17.51 14.88 -3.41
CA LEU A 169 -16.48 15.81 -2.96
C LEU A 169 -15.16 15.07 -2.66
N PHE A 170 -15.23 13.92 -1.98
CA PHE A 170 -14.04 13.10 -1.70
C PHE A 170 -13.37 12.64 -2.98
N ILE A 171 -14.13 12.12 -3.95
CA ILE A 171 -13.59 11.70 -5.25
C ILE A 171 -12.96 12.89 -5.98
N GLN A 172 -13.64 14.05 -6.03
CA GLN A 172 -13.12 15.25 -6.68
C GLN A 172 -11.79 15.71 -6.06
N ILE A 173 -11.62 15.58 -4.74
CA ILE A 173 -10.39 15.97 -4.04
C ILE A 173 -9.24 14.99 -4.34
N ILE A 174 -9.49 13.68 -4.27
CA ILE A 174 -8.39 12.70 -4.33
C ILE A 174 -8.04 12.26 -5.75
N LEU A 175 -8.97 12.29 -6.69
CA LEU A 175 -8.74 11.85 -8.07
C LEU A 175 -7.60 12.62 -8.77
N PRO A 176 -7.53 13.96 -8.74
CA PRO A 176 -6.41 14.69 -9.32
C PRO A 176 -5.05 14.32 -8.71
N LEU A 177 -5.00 14.05 -7.40
CA LEU A 177 -3.78 13.63 -6.69
C LEU A 177 -3.30 12.26 -7.15
N ILE A 178 -4.22 11.29 -7.27
CA ILE A 178 -3.92 9.94 -7.77
C ILE A 178 -3.38 10.01 -9.21
N LEU A 179 -4.05 10.77 -10.07
CA LEU A 179 -3.65 10.92 -11.47
C LEU A 179 -2.30 11.63 -11.62
N ALA A 180 -2.03 12.63 -10.80
CA ALA A 180 -0.75 13.34 -10.80
C ALA A 180 0.41 12.38 -10.47
N GLU A 181 0.27 11.57 -9.42
CA GLU A 181 1.28 10.57 -9.06
C GLU A 181 1.39 9.43 -10.09
N ASN A 182 0.27 8.96 -10.65
CA ASN A 182 0.27 8.00 -11.75
C ASN A 182 0.98 8.56 -13.00
N ASN A 183 0.80 9.84 -13.33
CA ASN A 183 1.48 10.46 -14.46
C ASN A 183 3.01 10.49 -14.25
N ILE A 184 3.49 10.75 -13.05
CA ILE A 184 4.93 10.67 -12.71
C ILE A 184 5.43 9.25 -12.97
N ILE A 185 4.72 8.23 -12.49
CA ILE A 185 5.10 6.83 -12.71
C ILE A 185 5.08 6.47 -14.20
N LYS A 186 4.07 6.90 -14.94
CA LYS A 186 3.98 6.68 -16.41
C LYS A 186 5.16 7.29 -17.15
N LEU A 187 5.55 8.52 -16.82
CA LEU A 187 6.70 9.20 -17.43
C LEU A 187 8.01 8.49 -17.10
N ASP A 188 8.18 8.09 -15.85
CA ASP A 188 9.33 7.31 -15.41
C ASP A 188 9.38 5.95 -16.12
N ARG A 189 8.25 5.26 -16.24
CA ARG A 189 8.15 4.00 -16.97
C ARG A 189 8.47 4.17 -18.45
N LYS A 190 7.95 5.22 -19.11
CA LYS A 190 8.32 5.53 -20.49
C LYS A 190 9.82 5.76 -20.64
N LYS A 191 10.43 6.53 -19.73
CA LYS A 191 11.88 6.76 -19.70
C LYS A 191 12.65 5.45 -19.47
N LEU A 192 12.19 4.56 -18.56
CA LEU A 192 12.79 3.25 -18.36
C LEU A 192 12.83 2.47 -19.67
N PHE A 193 11.73 2.34 -20.40
CA PHE A 193 11.70 1.63 -21.69
C PHE A 193 12.59 2.28 -22.73
N THR A 194 12.65 3.62 -22.78
CA THR A 194 13.58 4.33 -23.68
C THR A 194 15.04 3.96 -23.38
N ILE A 195 15.39 3.86 -22.08
CA ILE A 195 16.75 3.47 -21.65
C ILE A 195 17.04 1.99 -21.99
N LEU A 196 16.06 1.10 -21.76
CA LEU A 196 16.21 -0.34 -22.03
C LEU A 196 16.38 -0.66 -23.52
N ASN A 197 15.80 0.16 -24.40
CA ASN A 197 15.88 -0.02 -25.86
C ASN A 197 17.16 0.55 -26.49
N LYS A 198 18.08 1.09 -25.70
CA LYS A 198 19.35 1.64 -26.20
C LYS A 198 20.48 0.59 -26.16
N ASN A 199 21.38 0.66 -27.11
CA ASN A 199 22.59 -0.17 -27.13
C ASN A 199 23.60 0.25 -26.06
N SER A 200 23.61 1.53 -25.66
CA SER A 200 24.45 2.08 -24.59
C SER A 200 23.73 3.20 -23.86
N ASN A 201 24.00 3.33 -22.59
CA ASN A 201 23.40 4.33 -21.73
C ASN A 201 24.44 5.36 -21.24
N SER A 202 24.06 6.62 -21.27
CA SER A 202 24.86 7.72 -20.73
C SER A 202 25.01 7.61 -19.21
N GLN A 203 26.00 8.31 -18.62
CA GLN A 203 26.18 8.36 -17.17
C GLN A 203 24.91 8.88 -16.47
N LYS A 204 24.28 9.93 -17.00
CA LYS A 204 23.01 10.48 -16.47
C LYS A 204 21.88 9.45 -16.42
N GLU A 205 21.80 8.56 -17.42
CA GLU A 205 20.79 7.49 -17.45
C GLU A 205 21.10 6.38 -16.45
N ARG A 206 22.37 6.01 -16.28
CA ARG A 206 22.81 5.06 -15.21
C ARG A 206 22.49 5.61 -13.83
N ASP A 207 22.79 6.89 -13.57
CA ASP A 207 22.51 7.54 -12.30
C ASP A 207 20.99 7.60 -12.04
N TRP A 208 20.20 7.88 -13.08
CA TRP A 208 18.74 7.84 -12.98
C TRP A 208 18.22 6.44 -12.66
N LEU A 209 18.75 5.37 -13.30
CA LEU A 209 18.41 3.99 -12.98
C LEU A 209 18.78 3.63 -11.54
N ASN A 210 19.97 3.98 -11.08
CA ASN A 210 20.41 3.74 -9.70
C ASN A 210 19.47 4.42 -8.69
N LYS A 211 19.03 5.66 -8.96
CA LYS A 211 18.04 6.34 -8.15
C LYS A 211 16.69 5.59 -8.14
N ARG A 212 16.25 5.05 -9.29
CA ARG A 212 14.99 4.29 -9.38
C ARG A 212 15.10 2.92 -8.72
N PHE A 213 16.22 2.22 -8.83
CA PHE A 213 16.44 0.98 -8.09
C PHE A 213 16.30 1.20 -6.58
N LYS A 214 16.95 2.20 -6.03
CA LYS A 214 16.80 2.58 -4.62
C LYS A 214 15.36 2.92 -4.28
N GLN A 215 14.71 3.76 -5.08
CA GLN A 215 13.34 4.23 -4.88
C GLN A 215 12.31 3.10 -4.88
N TYR A 216 12.52 2.07 -5.70
CA TYR A 216 11.63 0.92 -5.79
C TYR A 216 12.11 -0.30 -5.03
N GLY A 217 13.13 -0.16 -4.16
CA GLY A 217 13.65 -1.24 -3.31
C GLY A 217 14.23 -2.41 -4.10
N VAL A 218 14.84 -2.16 -5.25
CA VAL A 218 15.46 -3.20 -6.10
C VAL A 218 16.95 -3.26 -5.80
N VAL A 219 17.30 -4.00 -4.73
CA VAL A 219 18.68 -4.06 -4.18
C VAL A 219 19.66 -4.65 -5.18
N ASN A 220 19.28 -5.73 -5.88
CA ASN A 220 20.09 -6.43 -6.86
C ASN A 220 20.17 -5.73 -8.23
N LYS A 221 19.60 -4.52 -8.36
CA LYS A 221 19.53 -3.75 -9.62
C LYS A 221 18.92 -4.53 -10.80
N ASP A 222 18.00 -5.46 -10.51
CA ASP A 222 17.31 -6.24 -11.52
C ASP A 222 16.27 -5.39 -12.26
N LEU A 223 16.48 -5.23 -13.57
CA LEU A 223 15.64 -4.41 -14.44
C LEU A 223 14.24 -5.02 -14.64
N ALA A 224 14.10 -6.34 -14.61
CA ALA A 224 12.81 -7.01 -14.72
C ALA A 224 11.95 -6.71 -13.48
N THR A 225 12.52 -6.81 -12.29
CA THR A 225 11.86 -6.40 -11.05
C THR A 225 11.51 -4.92 -11.06
N LEU A 226 12.39 -4.03 -11.53
CA LEU A 226 12.11 -2.60 -11.64
C LEU A 226 10.94 -2.35 -12.61
N LYS A 227 10.91 -3.00 -13.78
CA LYS A 227 9.80 -2.93 -14.76
C LYS A 227 8.45 -3.32 -14.13
N ILE A 228 8.43 -4.37 -13.30
CA ILE A 228 7.21 -4.86 -12.62
C ILE A 228 6.79 -3.92 -11.50
N ARG A 229 7.74 -3.35 -10.73
CA ARG A 229 7.45 -2.45 -9.61
C ARG A 229 7.07 -1.05 -10.06
N MET A 230 7.68 -0.52 -11.10
CA MET A 230 7.44 0.84 -11.60
C MET A 230 6.22 0.85 -12.53
N ASP A 231 5.01 0.78 -11.96
CA ASP A 231 3.77 0.87 -12.73
C ASP A 231 2.66 1.55 -11.92
N GLU A 232 1.67 2.12 -12.61
CA GLU A 232 0.56 2.85 -12.00
C GLU A 232 -0.42 1.95 -11.26
N ILE A 233 -1.20 2.57 -10.38
CA ILE A 233 -2.33 1.93 -9.69
C ILE A 233 -3.63 2.45 -10.32
N PRO A 234 -4.60 1.60 -10.71
CA PRO A 234 -5.89 2.06 -11.23
C PRO A 234 -6.54 3.07 -10.29
N ALA A 235 -7.07 4.15 -10.84
CA ALA A 235 -7.67 5.23 -10.05
C ALA A 235 -8.86 4.72 -9.22
N SER A 236 -9.70 3.87 -9.80
CA SER A 236 -10.85 3.27 -9.11
C SER A 236 -10.44 2.47 -7.88
N LEU A 237 -9.34 1.71 -7.96
CA LEU A 237 -8.81 0.94 -6.86
C LEU A 237 -8.29 1.84 -5.75
N ALA A 238 -7.49 2.86 -6.09
CA ALA A 238 -6.95 3.81 -5.13
C ALA A 238 -8.07 4.60 -4.42
N ILE A 239 -9.10 5.05 -5.17
CA ILE A 239 -10.26 5.72 -4.59
C ILE A 239 -11.01 4.79 -3.63
N ALA A 240 -11.26 3.53 -4.01
CA ALA A 240 -11.98 2.57 -3.19
C ALA A 240 -11.24 2.27 -1.87
N GLN A 241 -9.92 2.08 -1.92
CA GLN A 241 -9.11 1.88 -0.72
C GLN A 241 -9.12 3.13 0.17
N ALA A 242 -8.87 4.32 -0.37
CA ALA A 242 -8.94 5.55 0.40
C ALA A 242 -10.33 5.76 1.05
N ALA A 243 -11.41 5.49 0.31
CA ALA A 243 -12.79 5.59 0.82
C ALA A 243 -13.03 4.60 1.97
N LYS A 244 -12.56 3.36 1.85
CA LYS A 244 -12.69 2.31 2.88
C LYS A 244 -11.92 2.65 4.14
N GLU A 245 -10.65 3.05 3.99
CA GLU A 245 -9.74 3.34 5.12
C GLU A 245 -10.15 4.61 5.89
N THR A 246 -10.78 5.58 5.21
CA THR A 246 -11.08 6.88 5.81
C THR A 246 -12.56 7.13 6.08
N GLY A 247 -13.46 6.20 5.72
CA GLY A 247 -14.90 6.46 5.75
C GLY A 247 -15.27 7.64 4.86
N TRP A 248 -14.72 7.72 3.65
CA TRP A 248 -14.90 8.83 2.71
C TRP A 248 -14.36 10.18 3.27
N GLY A 249 -13.20 10.13 3.91
CA GLY A 249 -12.52 11.32 4.43
C GLY A 249 -13.01 11.83 5.78
N THR A 250 -13.81 11.03 6.52
CA THR A 250 -14.35 11.45 7.83
C THR A 250 -13.52 10.95 9.02
N SER A 251 -12.59 10.02 8.81
CA SER A 251 -11.79 9.48 9.91
C SER A 251 -10.84 10.52 10.49
N ARG A 252 -10.57 10.42 11.80
CA ARG A 252 -9.60 11.26 12.51
C ARG A 252 -8.21 11.20 11.85
N PHE A 253 -7.79 10.03 11.41
CA PHE A 253 -6.49 9.84 10.74
C PHE A 253 -6.40 10.60 9.41
N ALA A 254 -7.49 10.67 8.65
CA ALA A 254 -7.54 11.43 7.41
C ALA A 254 -7.54 12.94 7.66
N LEU A 255 -8.28 13.40 8.68
CA LEU A 255 -8.44 14.82 8.97
C LEU A 255 -7.21 15.42 9.67
N GLU A 256 -6.64 14.73 10.67
CA GLU A 256 -5.52 15.24 11.46
C GLU A 256 -4.16 14.85 10.88
N GLY A 257 -4.09 13.74 10.13
CA GLY A 257 -2.84 13.16 9.66
C GLY A 257 -2.71 13.04 8.15
N ASN A 258 -3.68 13.49 7.37
CA ASN A 258 -3.72 13.28 5.91
C ASN A 258 -3.49 11.82 5.50
N ALA A 259 -3.81 10.86 6.40
CA ALA A 259 -3.57 9.44 6.23
C ALA A 259 -4.73 8.80 5.45
N LEU A 260 -4.66 8.84 4.13
CA LEU A 260 -5.74 8.35 3.26
C LEU A 260 -5.82 6.82 3.17
N PHE A 261 -4.74 6.09 3.49
CA PHE A 261 -4.61 4.66 3.20
C PHE A 261 -4.22 3.82 4.42
N GLY A 262 -4.32 4.35 5.64
CA GLY A 262 -4.12 3.60 6.88
C GLY A 262 -2.72 2.99 7.06
N GLN A 263 -1.69 3.58 6.48
CA GLN A 263 -0.33 3.06 6.57
C GLN A 263 0.23 3.19 7.98
N TRP A 264 0.88 2.11 8.45
CA TRP A 264 1.47 2.06 9.78
C TRP A 264 2.92 2.51 9.79
N THR A 265 3.34 3.07 10.93
CA THR A 265 4.75 3.36 11.24
C THR A 265 5.08 2.91 12.65
N TRP A 266 6.27 2.35 12.84
CA TRP A 266 6.81 1.95 14.16
C TRP A 266 7.73 3.02 14.76
N SER A 267 8.04 4.04 13.98
CA SER A 267 8.95 5.10 14.38
C SER A 267 8.58 6.40 13.65
N GLY A 268 8.83 7.54 14.29
CA GLY A 268 8.53 8.87 13.74
C GLY A 268 7.13 9.38 14.07
N GLU A 269 6.70 10.40 13.33
CA GLU A 269 5.42 11.05 13.54
C GLU A 269 4.26 10.14 13.09
N GLY A 270 3.28 10.01 13.95
CA GLY A 270 2.08 9.21 13.68
C GLY A 270 1.00 9.44 14.72
N ILE A 271 -0.20 9.03 14.39
CA ILE A 271 -1.38 9.15 15.25
C ILE A 271 -1.66 7.78 15.86
N LYS A 272 -1.70 7.70 17.19
CA LYS A 272 -2.11 6.47 17.88
C LYS A 272 -3.59 6.16 17.61
N PRO A 273 -3.97 4.88 17.38
CA PRO A 273 -5.37 4.48 17.35
C PRO A 273 -6.07 4.78 18.68
N ALA A 274 -7.36 5.10 18.62
CA ALA A 274 -8.16 5.24 19.83
C ALA A 274 -8.22 3.88 20.57
N GLY A 275 -7.93 3.88 21.89
CA GLY A 275 -7.92 2.67 22.71
C GLY A 275 -6.68 1.78 22.54
N ALA A 276 -5.65 2.23 21.85
CA ALA A 276 -4.37 1.53 21.83
C ALA A 276 -3.68 1.65 23.20
N ASP A 277 -3.18 0.53 23.71
CA ASP A 277 -2.37 0.50 24.95
C ASP A 277 -1.16 1.43 24.84
N ASP A 278 -0.74 2.02 25.99
CA ASP A 278 0.41 2.93 26.04
C ASP A 278 1.70 2.29 25.52
N ASN A 279 1.81 0.96 25.60
CA ASN A 279 2.93 0.18 25.12
C ASN A 279 2.87 -0.16 23.62
N THR A 280 1.83 0.25 22.88
CA THR A 280 1.76 0.02 21.43
C THR A 280 2.71 0.93 20.69
N ASN A 281 3.75 0.36 20.08
CA ASN A 281 4.79 1.08 19.35
C ASN A 281 4.37 1.44 17.91
N HIS A 282 3.22 0.97 17.42
CA HIS A 282 2.76 1.25 16.08
C HIS A 282 1.74 2.39 16.06
N LYS A 283 1.87 3.26 15.07
CA LYS A 283 1.00 4.43 14.84
C LYS A 283 0.57 4.46 13.38
N VAL A 284 -0.55 5.11 13.10
CA VAL A 284 -0.90 5.46 11.72
C VAL A 284 0.00 6.62 11.28
N MET A 285 0.68 6.44 10.16
CA MET A 285 1.62 7.42 9.62
C MET A 285 0.93 8.76 9.33
N LYS A 286 1.55 9.87 9.74
CA LYS A 286 1.09 11.23 9.47
C LYS A 286 1.82 11.80 8.26
N PHE A 287 1.10 12.48 7.39
CA PHE A 287 1.64 13.17 6.22
C PHE A 287 1.37 14.68 6.32
N LYS A 288 2.27 15.48 5.78
CA LYS A 288 2.10 16.93 5.75
C LYS A 288 1.00 17.35 4.78
N VAL A 289 0.89 16.67 3.64
CA VAL A 289 -0.09 16.94 2.59
C VAL A 289 -0.71 15.63 2.09
N LEU A 290 -1.93 15.69 1.55
CA LEU A 290 -2.65 14.54 0.98
C LEU A 290 -1.86 13.83 -0.12
N LYS A 291 -1.16 14.60 -0.96
CA LYS A 291 -0.33 14.06 -2.05
C LYS A 291 0.75 13.11 -1.56
N ALA A 292 1.38 13.41 -0.41
CA ALA A 292 2.39 12.54 0.21
C ALA A 292 1.81 11.18 0.59
N SER A 293 0.59 11.14 1.14
CA SER A 293 -0.12 9.89 1.45
C SER A 293 -0.41 9.06 0.19
N VAL A 294 -0.85 9.71 -0.90
CA VAL A 294 -1.09 9.02 -2.18
C VAL A 294 0.22 8.42 -2.72
N ARG A 295 1.30 9.19 -2.72
CA ARG A 295 2.63 8.73 -3.17
C ARG A 295 3.14 7.56 -2.33
N ALA A 296 3.02 7.65 -1.00
CA ALA A 296 3.41 6.59 -0.08
C ALA A 296 2.60 5.30 -0.33
N TYR A 297 1.29 5.42 -0.53
CA TYR A 297 0.43 4.28 -0.86
C TYR A 297 0.86 3.60 -2.17
N GLN A 298 1.07 4.35 -3.25
CA GLN A 298 1.51 3.79 -4.52
C GLN A 298 2.89 3.15 -4.40
N ARG A 299 3.79 3.76 -3.63
CA ARG A 299 5.11 3.20 -3.34
C ARG A 299 4.98 1.88 -2.58
N ASN A 300 4.12 1.81 -1.58
CA ASN A 300 3.88 0.61 -0.79
C ASN A 300 3.38 -0.56 -1.66
N LEU A 301 2.34 -0.36 -2.47
CA LEU A 301 1.86 -1.41 -3.38
C LEU A 301 2.92 -1.84 -4.40
N ASN A 302 3.77 -0.92 -4.80
CA ASN A 302 4.82 -1.15 -5.79
C ASN A 302 6.08 -1.83 -5.22
N THR A 303 6.31 -1.80 -3.90
CA THR A 303 7.57 -2.28 -3.30
C THR A 303 7.38 -3.41 -2.28
N HIS A 304 6.37 -3.33 -1.41
CA HIS A 304 6.20 -4.26 -0.30
C HIS A 304 6.00 -5.71 -0.76
N ALA A 305 6.66 -6.66 -0.09
CA ALA A 305 6.65 -8.08 -0.45
C ALA A 305 5.23 -8.67 -0.49
N GLY A 306 4.37 -8.28 0.45
CA GLY A 306 2.98 -8.73 0.53
C GLY A 306 2.13 -8.47 -0.72
N TYR A 307 2.54 -7.54 -1.60
CA TYR A 307 1.80 -7.20 -2.82
C TYR A 307 2.48 -7.70 -4.10
N LYS A 308 3.35 -8.71 -3.99
CA LYS A 308 4.02 -9.35 -5.15
C LYS A 308 2.99 -9.86 -6.16
N ASP A 309 1.97 -10.58 -5.71
CA ASP A 309 0.95 -11.16 -6.59
C ASP A 309 0.14 -10.09 -7.32
N PHE A 310 -0.20 -8.99 -6.65
CA PHE A 310 -0.81 -7.82 -7.28
C PHE A 310 0.05 -7.27 -8.42
N ARG A 311 1.36 -7.13 -8.21
CA ARG A 311 2.28 -6.63 -9.23
C ARG A 311 2.43 -7.59 -10.40
N ILE A 312 2.47 -8.90 -10.14
CA ILE A 312 2.51 -9.94 -11.18
C ILE A 312 1.23 -9.93 -12.02
N ALA A 313 0.05 -9.88 -11.37
CA ALA A 313 -1.22 -9.80 -12.09
C ALA A 313 -1.29 -8.55 -12.97
N ARG A 314 -0.81 -7.39 -12.48
CA ARG A 314 -0.72 -6.15 -13.24
C ARG A 314 0.24 -6.26 -14.43
N ALA A 315 1.42 -6.85 -14.22
CA ALA A 315 2.39 -7.08 -15.28
C ALA A 315 1.84 -8.01 -16.36
N ASN A 316 1.18 -9.10 -15.99
CA ASN A 316 0.53 -10.01 -16.92
C ASN A 316 -0.54 -9.35 -17.77
N ALA A 317 -1.32 -8.41 -17.20
CA ALA A 317 -2.27 -7.61 -17.96
C ALA A 317 -1.56 -6.71 -19.00
N ARG A 318 -0.43 -6.08 -18.60
CA ARG A 318 0.39 -5.26 -19.51
C ARG A 318 1.00 -6.08 -20.64
N ASP A 319 1.52 -7.26 -20.35
CA ASP A 319 2.14 -8.14 -21.36
C ASP A 319 1.10 -8.68 -22.36
N LYS A 320 -0.15 -8.82 -21.94
CA LYS A 320 -1.29 -9.15 -22.81
C LYS A 320 -1.86 -7.95 -23.58
N GLY A 321 -1.36 -6.74 -23.37
CA GLY A 321 -1.86 -5.52 -23.97
C GLY A 321 -3.28 -5.12 -23.54
N VAL A 322 -3.79 -5.68 -22.41
CA VAL A 322 -5.13 -5.35 -21.92
C VAL A 322 -5.09 -4.21 -20.90
N ASN A 323 -6.17 -3.45 -20.82
CA ASN A 323 -6.31 -2.40 -19.81
C ASN A 323 -6.30 -2.99 -18.39
N LEU A 324 -5.72 -2.24 -17.45
CA LEU A 324 -5.75 -2.63 -16.06
C LEU A 324 -7.20 -2.62 -15.54
N ASN A 325 -7.62 -3.73 -14.98
CA ASN A 325 -8.95 -3.89 -14.41
C ASN A 325 -8.85 -3.95 -12.87
N SER A 326 -9.35 -2.93 -12.21
CA SER A 326 -9.33 -2.84 -10.74
C SER A 326 -10.09 -3.99 -10.05
N LEU A 327 -11.20 -4.46 -10.64
CA LEU A 327 -12.00 -5.56 -10.07
C LEU A 327 -11.27 -6.93 -10.12
N VAL A 328 -10.29 -7.07 -11.03
CA VAL A 328 -9.40 -8.23 -11.10
C VAL A 328 -8.21 -8.04 -10.17
N LEU A 329 -7.59 -6.85 -10.20
CA LEU A 329 -6.40 -6.58 -9.43
C LEU A 329 -6.65 -6.57 -7.91
N VAL A 330 -7.85 -6.18 -7.48
CA VAL A 330 -8.22 -6.18 -6.06
C VAL A 330 -8.16 -7.58 -5.42
N ASP A 331 -8.35 -8.66 -6.19
CA ASP A 331 -8.27 -10.03 -5.69
C ASP A 331 -6.88 -10.40 -5.14
N HIS A 332 -5.87 -9.66 -5.52
CA HIS A 332 -4.49 -9.83 -5.08
C HIS A 332 -4.09 -8.95 -3.88
N LEU A 333 -5.06 -8.28 -3.24
CA LEU A 333 -4.84 -7.41 -2.07
C LEU A 333 -5.29 -8.01 -0.74
N GLN A 334 -5.40 -9.34 -0.63
CA GLN A 334 -5.82 -10.03 0.59
C GLN A 334 -4.95 -9.68 1.81
N LYS A 335 -3.66 -9.42 1.59
CA LYS A 335 -2.71 -9.06 2.66
C LYS A 335 -2.76 -7.58 3.06
N TYR A 336 -3.64 -6.78 2.46
CA TYR A 336 -3.75 -5.35 2.79
C TYR A 336 -4.43 -5.11 4.13
N ALA A 337 -5.40 -5.93 4.48
CA ALA A 337 -6.11 -5.86 5.75
C ALA A 337 -6.23 -7.25 6.37
N ALA A 338 -6.31 -7.31 7.71
CA ALA A 338 -6.46 -8.56 8.46
C ALA A 338 -7.71 -9.36 8.05
N THR A 339 -8.77 -8.69 7.58
CA THR A 339 -10.02 -9.30 7.13
C THR A 339 -9.92 -9.97 5.74
N GLY A 340 -8.78 -9.84 5.04
CA GLY A 340 -8.47 -10.57 3.81
C GLY A 340 -9.59 -10.57 2.76
N VAL A 341 -10.27 -11.69 2.60
CA VAL A 341 -11.32 -11.88 1.57
C VAL A 341 -12.50 -10.90 1.76
N GLU A 342 -12.88 -10.59 2.99
CA GLU A 342 -13.96 -9.65 3.25
C GLU A 342 -13.57 -8.23 2.82
N TYR A 343 -12.33 -7.84 3.04
CA TYR A 343 -11.79 -6.57 2.54
C TYR A 343 -11.95 -6.45 1.01
N ILE A 344 -11.62 -7.50 0.28
CA ILE A 344 -11.77 -7.55 -1.18
C ILE A 344 -13.24 -7.37 -1.60
N LYS A 345 -14.18 -8.06 -0.95
CA LYS A 345 -15.60 -7.94 -1.23
C LYS A 345 -16.08 -6.50 -1.05
N ILE A 346 -15.68 -5.86 0.06
CA ILE A 346 -16.01 -4.46 0.36
C ILE A 346 -15.44 -3.52 -0.72
N LEU A 347 -14.19 -3.69 -1.13
CA LEU A 347 -13.60 -2.87 -2.19
C LEU A 347 -14.33 -3.05 -3.52
N LYS A 348 -14.64 -4.28 -3.93
CA LYS A 348 -15.43 -4.55 -5.14
C LYS A 348 -16.80 -3.90 -5.07
N GLN A 349 -17.45 -3.93 -3.92
CA GLN A 349 -18.74 -3.28 -3.70
C GLN A 349 -18.63 -1.75 -3.83
N ILE A 350 -17.63 -1.13 -3.20
CA ILE A 350 -17.39 0.32 -3.30
C ILE A 350 -17.13 0.72 -4.76
N ILE A 351 -16.30 -0.04 -5.49
CA ILE A 351 -15.99 0.23 -6.91
C ILE A 351 -17.27 0.19 -7.74
N LYS A 352 -18.07 -0.88 -7.59
CA LYS A 352 -19.30 -1.07 -8.38
C LYS A 352 -20.39 -0.05 -8.04
N GLN A 353 -20.70 0.14 -6.76
CA GLN A 353 -21.78 1.03 -6.31
C GLN A 353 -21.56 2.52 -6.65
N ASN A 354 -20.29 2.93 -6.82
CA ASN A 354 -19.97 4.32 -7.13
C ASN A 354 -19.43 4.48 -8.56
N ASN A 355 -19.54 3.45 -9.43
CA ASN A 355 -19.07 3.44 -10.81
C ASN A 355 -17.62 3.96 -10.94
N LEU A 356 -16.72 3.52 -10.02
CA LEU A 356 -15.36 4.08 -9.94
C LEU A 356 -14.50 3.68 -11.15
N THR A 357 -14.81 2.57 -11.83
CA THR A 357 -14.10 2.15 -13.05
C THR A 357 -14.14 3.19 -14.17
N ASP A 358 -15.12 4.10 -14.16
CA ASP A 358 -15.19 5.22 -15.09
C ASP A 358 -13.98 6.13 -15.02
N PHE A 359 -13.25 6.13 -13.89
CA PHE A 359 -12.07 6.95 -13.62
C PHE A 359 -10.74 6.27 -13.97
N ASP A 360 -10.72 5.01 -14.40
CA ASP A 360 -9.46 4.30 -14.69
C ASP A 360 -8.75 4.82 -15.95
N ASN A 361 -9.51 5.34 -16.92
CA ASN A 361 -8.98 5.83 -18.18
C ASN A 361 -9.03 7.36 -18.34
N VAL A 362 -9.27 8.08 -17.24
CA VAL A 362 -9.28 9.55 -17.27
C VAL A 362 -7.87 10.11 -17.27
N LYS A 363 -7.72 11.32 -17.83
CA LYS A 363 -6.43 12.02 -17.92
C LYS A 363 -6.49 13.34 -17.17
N LEU A 364 -5.43 13.64 -16.44
CA LEU A 364 -5.25 14.95 -15.83
C LEU A 364 -4.90 15.95 -16.94
N LEU A 365 -5.63 17.05 -17.01
CA LEU A 365 -5.30 18.14 -17.89
C LEU A 365 -3.94 18.73 -17.51
N PRO A 366 -3.13 19.20 -18.49
CA PRO A 366 -1.91 19.92 -18.20
C PRO A 366 -2.24 21.21 -17.44
N LEU A 367 -1.36 21.63 -16.54
CA LEU A 367 -1.43 22.97 -15.96
C LEU A 367 -1.30 23.97 -17.12
N SER A 368 -2.36 24.70 -17.42
CA SER A 368 -2.29 25.80 -18.39
C SER A 368 -1.57 26.96 -17.71
N ILE A 369 -0.25 27.01 -17.84
CA ILE A 369 0.54 28.19 -17.51
C ILE A 369 0.31 29.19 -18.65
N ASN A 370 -0.88 29.75 -18.76
CA ASN A 370 -1.09 30.98 -19.53
C ASN A 370 -0.65 32.18 -18.66
N LEU A 371 0.65 32.25 -18.39
CA LEU A 371 1.27 33.44 -17.76
C LEU A 371 1.21 34.66 -18.67
N LYS A 372 0.79 34.52 -19.92
CA LYS A 372 0.64 35.64 -20.89
C LYS A 372 -0.60 36.48 -20.70
N SER A 373 -1.51 36.10 -19.80
CA SER A 373 -2.74 36.89 -19.53
C SER A 373 -2.69 37.63 -18.18
N LEU A 374 -1.53 37.65 -17.52
CA LEU A 374 -1.33 38.33 -16.24
C LEU A 374 -0.26 39.46 -16.31
N ILE A 375 0.15 39.85 -17.52
CA ILE A 375 0.98 41.02 -17.78
C ILE A 375 0.20 42.01 -18.61
#